data_d683976c8eecd3f688a16b31ec038ea3
#
_entry.id   d683976c8eecd3f688a16b31ec038ea3
#
_cell.length_a   1.000
_cell.length_b   1.000
_cell.length_c   1.000
_cell.angle_alpha   90.00
_cell.angle_beta   90.00
_cell.angle_gamma   90.00
#
_symmetry.space_group_name_H-M   'P 1'
#
loop_
_entity.id
_entity.type
_entity.pdbx_description
1 polymer ?
#
loop_
_entity_poly.entity_id
_entity_poly.type
_entity_poly.pdbx_seq_one_letter_code
_entity_poly.pdbx_strand_id
1 'polypeptide(L)'
;MELNDVRDIPSRCVLDSHLWKRCIEYTALASLKYCFSDKYRHLRKAEAPDLQDHKNSVAIEVTNSVTPTDAQIIGEFTKLSQVSTEAQKEKCRQKISQNGAKLICDGFMAWNFRSPETGINEIVNAFVRKLNKVSIYRQSGFEKIGLLINHENPVFPEEVANYSKILMDAQKDYADKYDFVYILHIEGLLFYDFASGEKSEIAMPRADRFALGNLGRMAAEGKVKDDDPIWL
;
A
#
# COMPACT_ATOMS: atom_id res chain seq x y z
N MET A 1 -15.84 0.02 17.88
CA MET A 1 -14.52 -0.66 17.90
C MET A 1 -13.46 0.41 17.77
N GLU A 2 -12.47 0.43 18.64
CA GLU A 2 -11.37 1.40 18.60
C GLU A 2 -10.11 0.76 17.98
N LEU A 3 -9.14 1.60 17.57
CA LEU A 3 -7.89 1.10 17.00
C LEU A 3 -7.14 0.15 17.96
N ASN A 4 -7.28 0.39 19.26
CA ASN A 4 -6.71 -0.48 20.29
C ASN A 4 -7.29 -1.90 20.27
N ASP A 5 -8.57 -2.06 19.89
CA ASP A 5 -9.23 -3.37 19.86
C ASP A 5 -8.69 -4.29 18.75
N VAL A 6 -8.00 -3.72 17.75
CA VAL A 6 -7.45 -4.47 16.61
C VAL A 6 -5.92 -4.70 16.71
N ARG A 7 -5.25 -4.14 17.71
CA ARG A 7 -3.79 -4.28 17.90
C ARG A 7 -3.36 -5.73 18.15
N ASP A 8 -4.15 -6.46 18.91
CA ASP A 8 -3.80 -7.80 19.38
C ASP A 8 -4.33 -8.93 18.50
N ILE A 9 -4.93 -8.60 17.35
CA ILE A 9 -5.43 -9.62 16.43
C ILE A 9 -4.26 -10.26 15.69
N PRO A 10 -4.01 -11.58 15.85
CA PRO A 10 -2.89 -12.24 15.15
C PRO A 10 -3.04 -12.16 13.64
N SER A 11 -2.04 -11.62 12.97
CA SER A 11 -1.97 -11.48 11.51
C SER A 11 -1.64 -12.83 10.82
N ARG A 12 -2.40 -13.90 11.09
CA ARG A 12 -2.04 -15.26 10.67
C ARG A 12 -2.68 -15.77 9.39
N CYS A 13 -3.48 -14.98 8.68
CA CYS A 13 -4.11 -15.46 7.45
C CYS A 13 -3.41 -14.94 6.22
N VAL A 14 -2.90 -15.87 5.43
CA VAL A 14 -2.52 -15.59 4.05
C VAL A 14 -3.81 -15.34 3.27
N LEU A 15 -3.95 -14.13 2.76
CA LEU A 15 -5.12 -13.72 1.98
C LEU A 15 -4.95 -14.18 0.52
N ASP A 16 -6.03 -14.55 -0.14
CA ASP A 16 -6.02 -14.71 -1.58
C ASP A 16 -5.74 -13.36 -2.30
N SER A 17 -5.41 -13.41 -3.58
CA SER A 17 -4.96 -12.21 -4.31
C SER A 17 -6.01 -11.09 -4.35
N HIS A 18 -7.31 -11.44 -4.37
CA HIS A 18 -8.40 -10.47 -4.40
C HIS A 18 -8.58 -9.81 -3.02
N LEU A 19 -8.61 -10.60 -1.96
CA LEU A 19 -8.67 -10.09 -0.58
C LEU A 19 -7.41 -9.31 -0.22
N TRP A 20 -6.24 -9.73 -0.71
CA TRP A 20 -4.99 -8.99 -0.53
C TRP A 20 -5.06 -7.58 -1.13
N LYS A 21 -5.55 -7.45 -2.36
CA LYS A 21 -5.73 -6.13 -2.98
C LYS A 21 -6.67 -5.25 -2.14
N ARG A 22 -7.83 -5.76 -1.77
CA ARG A 22 -8.80 -5.04 -0.91
C ARG A 22 -8.21 -4.66 0.45
N CYS A 23 -7.43 -5.55 1.06
CA CYS A 23 -6.75 -5.28 2.33
C CYS A 23 -5.82 -4.07 2.22
N ILE A 24 -5.04 -3.97 1.15
CA ILE A 24 -4.15 -2.84 0.91
C ILE A 24 -4.94 -1.55 0.72
N GLU A 25 -6.02 -1.56 -0.05
CA GLU A 25 -6.88 -0.40 -0.27
C GLU A 25 -7.51 0.11 1.04
N TYR A 26 -8.03 -0.78 1.88
CA TYR A 26 -8.55 -0.42 3.20
C TYR A 26 -7.46 0.02 4.18
N THR A 27 -6.28 -0.58 4.14
CA THR A 27 -5.13 -0.14 4.94
C THR A 27 -4.70 1.27 4.55
N ALA A 28 -4.70 1.58 3.24
CA ALA A 28 -4.43 2.91 2.74
C ALA A 28 -5.47 3.92 3.24
N LEU A 29 -6.77 3.59 3.14
CA LEU A 29 -7.86 4.42 3.66
C LEU A 29 -7.70 4.68 5.17
N ALA A 30 -7.45 3.63 5.96
CA ALA A 30 -7.25 3.73 7.39
C ALA A 30 -6.06 4.64 7.74
N SER A 31 -4.93 4.46 7.04
CA SER A 31 -3.72 5.24 7.25
C SER A 31 -3.91 6.72 6.91
N LEU A 32 -4.60 7.03 5.82
CA LEU A 32 -4.91 8.41 5.44
C LEU A 32 -5.84 9.10 6.45
N LYS A 33 -6.86 8.39 6.93
CA LYS A 33 -7.76 8.92 7.97
C LYS A 33 -7.07 9.08 9.32
N TYR A 34 -6.19 8.15 9.68
CA TYR A 34 -5.38 8.25 10.89
C TYR A 34 -4.44 9.47 10.86
N CYS A 35 -3.74 9.69 9.75
CA CYS A 35 -2.79 10.80 9.62
C CYS A 35 -3.44 12.16 9.34
N PHE A 36 -4.61 12.18 8.67
CA PHE A 36 -5.25 13.40 8.17
C PHE A 36 -6.78 13.33 8.35
N SER A 37 -7.25 13.11 9.59
CA SER A 37 -8.66 12.87 9.91
C SER A 37 -9.62 13.91 9.33
N ASP A 38 -9.32 15.19 9.50
CA ASP A 38 -10.17 16.28 9.00
C ASP A 38 -10.17 16.34 7.47
N LYS A 39 -8.99 16.21 6.85
CA LYS A 39 -8.82 16.28 5.39
C LYS A 39 -9.55 15.14 4.68
N TYR A 40 -9.49 13.92 5.23
CA TYR A 40 -10.01 12.71 4.60
C TYR A 40 -11.26 12.12 5.27
N ARG A 41 -11.98 12.92 6.03
CA ARG A 41 -13.23 12.51 6.70
C ARG A 41 -14.25 11.88 5.73
N HIS A 42 -14.38 12.43 4.53
CA HIS A 42 -15.33 11.99 3.51
C HIS A 42 -14.76 10.99 2.50
N LEU A 43 -13.46 10.66 2.63
CA LEU A 43 -12.84 9.67 1.77
C LEU A 43 -13.45 8.28 2.01
N ARG A 44 -13.79 7.58 0.95
CA ARG A 44 -14.41 6.25 0.98
C ARG A 44 -13.71 5.33 -0.02
N LYS A 45 -13.76 4.02 0.24
CA LYS A 45 -13.35 3.02 -0.74
C LYS A 45 -14.31 3.02 -1.94
N ALA A 46 -13.74 2.85 -3.14
CA ALA A 46 -14.47 2.73 -4.40
C ALA A 46 -13.74 1.74 -5.34
N GLU A 47 -14.19 1.61 -6.58
CA GLU A 47 -13.58 0.67 -7.52
C GLU A 47 -12.55 1.33 -8.45
N ALA A 48 -12.82 2.54 -8.93
CA ALA A 48 -11.93 3.24 -9.84
C ALA A 48 -12.18 4.76 -9.81
N PRO A 49 -11.30 5.56 -9.20
CA PRO A 49 -10.10 5.20 -8.41
C PRO A 49 -10.43 4.50 -7.09
N ASP A 50 -9.46 3.83 -6.50
CA ASP A 50 -9.66 2.97 -5.33
C ASP A 50 -10.22 3.69 -4.09
N LEU A 51 -9.89 5.00 -3.91
CA LEU A 51 -10.43 5.85 -2.85
C LEU A 51 -10.97 7.15 -3.45
N GLN A 52 -12.16 7.56 -3.01
CA GLN A 52 -12.86 8.74 -3.56
C GLN A 52 -13.44 9.60 -2.44
N ASP A 53 -13.29 10.91 -2.60
CA ASP A 53 -13.99 11.95 -1.83
C ASP A 53 -14.71 12.88 -2.82
N HIS A 54 -15.96 12.59 -3.11
CA HIS A 54 -16.76 13.38 -4.03
C HIS A 54 -17.06 14.79 -3.52
N LYS A 55 -17.10 15.00 -2.21
CA LYS A 55 -17.35 16.30 -1.62
C LYS A 55 -16.22 17.27 -1.89
N ASN A 56 -14.98 16.78 -1.87
CA ASN A 56 -13.79 17.59 -2.07
C ASN A 56 -13.15 17.36 -3.46
N SER A 57 -13.83 16.63 -4.35
CA SER A 57 -13.35 16.28 -5.70
C SER A 57 -11.96 15.65 -5.70
N VAL A 58 -11.68 14.78 -4.72
CA VAL A 58 -10.39 14.10 -4.55
C VAL A 58 -10.50 12.63 -4.91
N ALA A 59 -9.57 12.15 -5.69
CA ALA A 59 -9.40 10.75 -6.06
C ALA A 59 -8.00 10.26 -5.68
N ILE A 60 -7.88 9.06 -5.12
CA ILE A 60 -6.59 8.46 -4.80
C ILE A 60 -6.57 7.02 -5.33
N GLU A 61 -5.69 6.76 -6.27
CA GLU A 61 -5.37 5.40 -6.69
C GLU A 61 -4.42 4.77 -5.68
N VAL A 62 -4.57 3.48 -5.40
CA VAL A 62 -3.71 2.73 -4.49
C VAL A 62 -2.90 1.70 -5.26
N THR A 63 -1.63 1.55 -4.93
CA THR A 63 -0.75 0.55 -5.54
C THR A 63 0.30 0.06 -4.56
N ASN A 64 0.90 -1.09 -4.87
CA ASN A 64 2.08 -1.60 -4.17
C ASN A 64 3.34 -1.38 -4.99
N SER A 65 4.44 -1.15 -4.32
CA SER A 65 5.78 -1.16 -4.90
C SER A 65 6.42 -2.56 -4.90
N VAL A 66 5.61 -3.59 -5.06
CA VAL A 66 6.08 -4.99 -5.08
C VAL A 66 6.66 -5.33 -6.44
N THR A 67 7.84 -5.93 -6.46
CA THR A 67 8.44 -6.44 -7.71
C THR A 67 7.70 -7.69 -8.21
N PRO A 68 7.82 -8.05 -9.49
CA PRO A 68 7.29 -9.31 -10.01
C PRO A 68 7.81 -10.54 -9.24
N THR A 69 9.09 -10.52 -8.83
CA THR A 69 9.71 -11.58 -8.03
C THR A 69 9.05 -11.71 -6.66
N ASP A 70 8.79 -10.59 -5.97
CA ASP A 70 8.13 -10.62 -4.67
C ASP A 70 6.68 -11.04 -4.78
N ALA A 71 5.98 -10.58 -5.80
CA ALA A 71 4.61 -11.03 -6.07
C ALA A 71 4.55 -12.55 -6.27
N GLN A 72 5.57 -13.13 -6.93
CA GLN A 72 5.70 -14.56 -7.08
C GLN A 72 5.99 -15.25 -5.74
N ILE A 73 6.89 -14.71 -4.91
CA ILE A 73 7.20 -15.23 -3.57
C ILE A 73 5.94 -15.22 -2.71
N ILE A 74 5.23 -14.09 -2.65
CA ILE A 74 3.97 -13.96 -1.91
C ILE A 74 2.93 -14.97 -2.41
N GLY A 75 2.80 -15.14 -3.72
CA GLY A 75 1.90 -16.12 -4.33
C GLY A 75 2.23 -17.57 -3.95
N GLU A 76 3.49 -17.97 -3.98
CA GLU A 76 3.91 -19.32 -3.57
C GLU A 76 3.76 -19.52 -2.05
N PHE A 77 3.99 -18.48 -1.24
CA PHE A 77 3.75 -18.53 0.20
C PHE A 77 2.25 -18.68 0.52
N THR A 78 1.40 -17.98 -0.21
CA THR A 78 -0.06 -18.14 -0.11
C THR A 78 -0.48 -19.58 -0.42
N LYS A 79 0.03 -20.15 -1.52
CA LYS A 79 -0.25 -21.53 -1.90
C LYS A 79 0.22 -22.53 -0.84
N LEU A 80 1.36 -22.26 -0.18
CA LEU A 80 1.92 -23.15 0.84
C LEU A 80 0.91 -23.41 1.97
N SER A 81 0.09 -22.41 2.35
CA SER A 81 -0.95 -22.55 3.37
C SER A 81 -2.21 -23.29 2.88
N GLN A 82 -2.40 -23.39 1.56
CA GLN A 82 -3.61 -23.94 0.94
C GLN A 82 -3.42 -25.41 0.49
N VAL A 83 -2.18 -25.83 0.25
CA VAL A 83 -1.89 -27.18 -0.24
C VAL A 83 -1.82 -28.20 0.89
N SER A 84 -2.38 -29.39 0.65
CA SER A 84 -2.49 -30.44 1.69
C SER A 84 -1.35 -31.45 1.68
N THR A 85 -0.69 -31.68 0.53
CA THR A 85 0.36 -32.70 0.41
C THR A 85 1.74 -32.13 0.67
N GLU A 86 2.61 -32.91 1.36
CA GLU A 86 3.97 -32.46 1.66
C GLU A 86 4.81 -32.23 0.40
N ALA A 87 4.58 -33.02 -0.65
CA ALA A 87 5.25 -32.83 -1.94
C ALA A 87 4.92 -31.46 -2.58
N GLN A 88 3.67 -31.01 -2.49
CA GLN A 88 3.26 -29.68 -2.98
C GLN A 88 3.83 -28.56 -2.11
N LYS A 89 3.84 -28.74 -0.78
CA LYS A 89 4.45 -27.78 0.14
C LYS A 89 5.93 -27.61 -0.14
N GLU A 90 6.65 -28.72 -0.34
CA GLU A 90 8.07 -28.68 -0.64
C GLU A 90 8.36 -27.96 -1.96
N LYS A 91 7.53 -28.16 -2.98
CA LYS A 91 7.63 -27.42 -4.25
C LYS A 91 7.45 -25.91 -4.07
N CYS A 92 6.51 -25.48 -3.22
CA CYS A 92 6.33 -24.07 -2.89
C CYS A 92 7.57 -23.51 -2.14
N ARG A 93 8.10 -24.25 -1.14
CA ARG A 93 9.32 -23.87 -0.39
C ARG A 93 10.51 -23.68 -1.31
N GLN A 94 10.73 -24.62 -2.25
CA GLN A 94 11.80 -24.53 -3.22
C GLN A 94 11.69 -23.28 -4.10
N LYS A 95 10.50 -22.96 -4.62
CA LYS A 95 10.28 -21.75 -5.42
C LYS A 95 10.49 -20.46 -4.62
N ILE A 96 10.04 -20.42 -3.36
CA ILE A 96 10.28 -19.30 -2.46
C ILE A 96 11.78 -19.09 -2.29
N SER A 97 12.53 -20.15 -1.99
CA SER A 97 13.98 -20.10 -1.82
C SER A 97 14.73 -19.71 -3.11
N GLN A 98 14.31 -20.22 -4.27
CA GLN A 98 14.91 -19.89 -5.57
C GLN A 98 14.75 -18.41 -5.93
N ASN A 99 13.68 -17.77 -5.44
CA ASN A 99 13.43 -16.34 -5.61
C ASN A 99 14.07 -15.45 -4.51
N GLY A 100 14.92 -16.02 -3.65
CA GLY A 100 15.73 -15.27 -2.68
C GLY A 100 15.04 -15.00 -1.35
N ALA A 101 13.85 -15.55 -1.08
CA ALA A 101 13.23 -15.48 0.23
C ALA A 101 13.52 -16.74 1.05
N LYS A 102 13.54 -16.59 2.37
CA LYS A 102 13.78 -17.68 3.31
C LYS A 102 12.56 -17.84 4.23
N LEU A 103 12.06 -19.06 4.32
CA LEU A 103 11.04 -19.41 5.32
C LEU A 103 11.71 -19.52 6.69
N ILE A 104 11.16 -18.81 7.65
CA ILE A 104 11.50 -18.95 9.07
C ILE A 104 10.42 -19.84 9.71
N CYS A 105 10.72 -20.49 10.82
CA CYS A 105 9.74 -21.31 11.55
C CYS A 105 8.43 -20.53 11.79
N ASP A 106 7.33 -21.28 11.92
CA ASP A 106 5.97 -20.78 12.16
C ASP A 106 5.31 -19.98 11.01
N GLY A 107 5.79 -20.18 9.77
CA GLY A 107 5.13 -19.60 8.60
C GLY A 107 5.51 -18.15 8.34
N PHE A 108 6.57 -17.62 8.92
CA PHE A 108 7.13 -16.32 8.58
C PHE A 108 8.10 -16.44 7.41
N MET A 109 8.07 -15.43 6.53
CA MET A 109 9.07 -15.24 5.49
C MET A 109 10.02 -14.11 5.87
N ALA A 110 11.29 -14.27 5.50
CA ALA A 110 12.26 -13.19 5.47
C ALA A 110 12.73 -12.98 4.04
N TRP A 111 12.76 -11.71 3.62
CA TRP A 111 13.46 -11.29 2.41
C TRP A 111 14.88 -10.85 2.72
N ASN A 112 15.76 -10.92 1.73
CA ASN A 112 17.04 -10.24 1.82
C ASN A 112 16.82 -8.73 1.92
N PHE A 113 17.64 -8.07 2.73
CA PHE A 113 17.66 -6.61 2.81
C PHE A 113 17.91 -6.02 1.43
N ARG A 114 17.08 -5.07 1.02
CA ARG A 114 17.22 -4.37 -0.25
C ARG A 114 18.11 -3.15 -0.10
N SER A 115 18.83 -2.83 -1.17
CA SER A 115 19.56 -1.56 -1.19
C SER A 115 18.58 -0.39 -1.33
N PRO A 116 18.96 0.81 -0.86
CA PRO A 116 18.21 2.04 -1.09
C PRO A 116 17.81 2.25 -2.56
N GLU A 117 18.74 2.07 -3.47
CA GLU A 117 18.51 2.19 -4.91
C GLU A 117 17.41 1.25 -5.42
N THR A 118 17.34 0.04 -4.89
CA THR A 118 16.26 -0.90 -5.23
C THR A 118 14.92 -0.38 -4.75
N GLY A 119 14.82 0.18 -3.54
CA GLY A 119 13.61 0.76 -2.98
C GLY A 119 13.08 1.93 -3.81
N ILE A 120 13.97 2.84 -4.21
CA ILE A 120 13.62 3.96 -5.11
C ILE A 120 13.04 3.44 -6.42
N ASN A 121 13.71 2.51 -7.07
CA ASN A 121 13.26 1.94 -8.35
C ASN A 121 11.90 1.25 -8.24
N GLU A 122 11.62 0.57 -7.14
CA GLU A 122 10.32 -0.06 -6.89
C GLU A 122 9.19 0.98 -6.79
N ILE A 123 9.42 2.08 -6.07
CA ILE A 123 8.47 3.18 -5.93
C ILE A 123 8.23 3.86 -7.28
N VAL A 124 9.29 4.18 -8.02
CA VAL A 124 9.20 4.80 -9.36
C VAL A 124 8.44 3.90 -10.34
N ASN A 125 8.74 2.62 -10.37
CA ASN A 125 8.05 1.65 -11.23
C ASN A 125 6.56 1.52 -10.87
N ALA A 126 6.22 1.52 -9.57
CA ALA A 126 4.84 1.51 -9.12
C ALA A 126 4.10 2.78 -9.55
N PHE A 127 4.76 3.94 -9.44
CA PHE A 127 4.24 5.24 -9.85
C PHE A 127 3.96 5.29 -11.36
N VAL A 128 4.96 4.99 -12.19
CA VAL A 128 4.86 5.05 -13.66
C VAL A 128 3.79 4.10 -14.19
N ARG A 129 3.69 2.90 -13.62
CA ARG A 129 2.67 1.91 -14.01
C ARG A 129 1.24 2.42 -13.90
N LYS A 130 0.99 3.43 -13.04
CA LYS A 130 -0.35 3.96 -12.77
C LYS A 130 -0.64 5.29 -13.48
N LEU A 131 0.35 5.93 -14.10
CA LEU A 131 0.18 7.25 -14.74
C LEU A 131 -0.91 7.27 -15.83
N ASN A 132 -1.03 6.22 -16.62
CA ASN A 132 -2.04 6.14 -17.68
C ASN A 132 -3.50 6.17 -17.17
N LYS A 133 -3.73 6.02 -15.86
CA LYS A 133 -5.07 6.08 -15.28
C LYS A 133 -5.52 7.51 -14.96
N VAL A 134 -4.60 8.45 -14.86
CA VAL A 134 -4.89 9.83 -14.41
C VAL A 134 -5.89 10.51 -15.34
N SER A 135 -5.72 10.37 -16.66
CA SER A 135 -6.65 10.95 -17.65
C SER A 135 -8.09 10.46 -17.47
N ILE A 136 -8.26 9.17 -17.18
CA ILE A 136 -9.59 8.58 -16.95
C ILE A 136 -10.23 9.20 -15.71
N TYR A 137 -9.47 9.40 -14.64
CA TYR A 137 -9.98 9.97 -13.40
C TYR A 137 -10.32 11.47 -13.55
N ARG A 138 -9.53 12.23 -14.36
CA ARG A 138 -9.87 13.61 -14.73
C ARG A 138 -11.20 13.69 -15.49
N GLN A 139 -11.40 12.81 -16.46
CA GLN A 139 -12.65 12.71 -17.22
C GLN A 139 -13.85 12.32 -16.34
N SER A 140 -13.61 11.62 -15.23
CA SER A 140 -14.66 11.29 -14.24
C SER A 140 -15.00 12.44 -13.29
N GLY A 141 -14.40 13.62 -13.48
CA GLY A 141 -14.75 14.86 -12.77
C GLY A 141 -13.97 15.12 -11.48
N PHE A 142 -12.91 14.36 -11.19
CA PHE A 142 -12.06 14.64 -10.04
C PHE A 142 -11.05 15.74 -10.37
N GLU A 143 -11.00 16.77 -9.50
CA GLU A 143 -10.08 17.91 -9.64
C GLU A 143 -8.67 17.59 -9.11
N LYS A 144 -8.60 16.83 -8.02
CA LYS A 144 -7.33 16.43 -7.39
C LYS A 144 -7.17 14.93 -7.44
N ILE A 145 -6.09 14.47 -8.07
CA ILE A 145 -5.81 13.06 -8.26
C ILE A 145 -4.45 12.74 -7.65
N GLY A 146 -4.47 11.86 -6.65
CA GLY A 146 -3.28 11.37 -5.98
C GLY A 146 -3.02 9.90 -6.23
N LEU A 147 -1.81 9.48 -5.87
CA LEU A 147 -1.41 8.09 -5.79
C LEU A 147 -0.94 7.76 -4.37
N LEU A 148 -1.40 6.66 -3.81
CA LEU A 148 -0.80 6.08 -2.62
C LEU A 148 -0.05 4.81 -3.00
N ILE A 149 1.25 4.79 -2.69
CA ILE A 149 2.14 3.65 -2.91
C ILE A 149 2.37 2.98 -1.56
N ASN A 150 1.85 1.78 -1.37
CA ASN A 150 2.19 0.95 -0.22
C ASN A 150 3.57 0.31 -0.45
N HIS A 151 4.54 0.71 0.37
CA HIS A 151 5.93 0.26 0.30
C HIS A 151 6.30 -0.42 1.62
N GLU A 152 6.40 -1.73 1.61
CA GLU A 152 6.59 -2.51 2.84
C GLU A 152 8.05 -2.50 3.38
N ASN A 153 8.95 -1.82 2.67
CA ASN A 153 10.34 -1.70 3.08
C ASN A 153 10.60 -0.40 3.84
N PRO A 154 11.66 -0.32 4.66
CA PRO A 154 12.13 0.93 5.23
C PRO A 154 12.49 1.92 4.12
N VAL A 155 12.25 3.19 4.37
CA VAL A 155 12.69 4.30 3.54
C VAL A 155 13.83 5.02 4.28
N PHE A 156 14.93 5.26 3.59
CA PHE A 156 16.08 5.91 4.23
C PHE A 156 15.97 7.43 4.12
N PRO A 157 16.39 8.20 5.16
CA PRO A 157 16.27 9.66 5.17
C PRO A 157 16.86 10.36 3.96
N GLU A 158 17.98 9.84 3.42
CA GLU A 158 18.66 10.39 2.25
C GLU A 158 17.81 10.27 0.98
N GLU A 159 16.93 9.27 0.92
CA GLU A 159 16.04 9.03 -0.21
C GLU A 159 14.83 9.95 -0.18
N VAL A 160 14.29 10.22 1.03
CA VAL A 160 13.09 11.06 1.23
C VAL A 160 13.23 12.41 0.55
N ALA A 161 14.43 13.03 0.64
CA ALA A 161 14.70 14.33 0.03
C ALA A 161 14.57 14.32 -1.50
N ASN A 162 14.82 13.18 -2.14
CA ASN A 162 14.91 13.03 -3.58
C ASN A 162 13.63 12.51 -4.25
N TYR A 163 12.74 11.84 -3.51
CA TYR A 163 11.53 11.23 -4.10
C TYR A 163 10.67 12.21 -4.88
N SER A 164 10.41 13.40 -4.32
CA SER A 164 9.60 14.42 -4.99
C SER A 164 10.14 14.75 -6.38
N LYS A 165 11.43 15.03 -6.49
CA LYS A 165 12.08 15.35 -7.76
C LYS A 165 12.04 14.18 -8.73
N ILE A 166 12.38 12.97 -8.27
CA ILE A 166 12.42 11.77 -9.11
C ILE A 166 11.01 11.47 -9.67
N LEU A 167 9.96 11.58 -8.85
CA LEU A 167 8.58 11.31 -9.27
C LEU A 167 8.04 12.42 -10.18
N MET A 168 8.40 13.68 -9.95
CA MET A 168 8.09 14.77 -10.88
C MET A 168 8.76 14.56 -12.25
N ASP A 169 10.02 14.17 -12.27
CA ASP A 169 10.73 13.86 -13.51
C ASP A 169 10.09 12.65 -14.22
N ALA A 170 9.65 11.64 -13.49
CA ALA A 170 9.01 10.45 -14.05
C ALA A 170 7.67 10.75 -14.75
N GLN A 171 6.95 11.78 -14.33
CA GLN A 171 5.66 12.16 -14.95
C GLN A 171 5.74 13.36 -15.90
N LYS A 172 6.93 13.96 -16.11
CA LYS A 172 7.06 15.22 -16.88
C LYS A 172 6.45 15.17 -18.28
N ASP A 173 6.63 14.04 -18.97
CA ASP A 173 6.23 13.85 -20.37
C ASP A 173 4.78 13.34 -20.53
N TYR A 174 4.06 13.11 -19.43
CA TYR A 174 2.64 12.72 -19.46
C TYR A 174 1.74 13.95 -19.52
N ALA A 175 0.67 13.89 -20.34
CA ALA A 175 -0.30 14.97 -20.48
C ALA A 175 -1.04 15.22 -19.16
N ASP A 176 -1.55 14.15 -18.56
CA ASP A 176 -2.19 14.18 -17.25
C ASP A 176 -1.24 13.62 -16.19
N LYS A 177 -1.17 14.31 -15.05
CA LYS A 177 -0.23 14.04 -13.97
C LYS A 177 -0.97 13.88 -12.65
N TYR A 178 -0.40 13.11 -11.74
CA TYR A 178 -0.81 13.13 -10.34
C TYR A 178 -0.51 14.50 -9.74
N ASP A 179 -1.42 15.02 -8.92
CA ASP A 179 -1.23 16.28 -8.20
C ASP A 179 -0.39 16.06 -6.94
N PHE A 180 -0.50 14.86 -6.34
CA PHE A 180 0.23 14.51 -5.12
C PHE A 180 0.47 13.00 -5.01
N VAL A 181 1.41 12.63 -4.17
CA VAL A 181 1.71 11.22 -3.86
C VAL A 181 1.87 11.00 -2.36
N TYR A 182 1.40 9.86 -1.91
CA TYR A 182 1.68 9.29 -0.60
C TYR A 182 2.54 8.04 -0.76
N ILE A 183 3.55 7.88 0.09
CA ILE A 183 4.32 6.64 0.22
C ILE A 183 4.12 6.14 1.64
N LEU A 184 3.32 5.08 1.77
CA LEU A 184 3.05 4.41 3.04
C LEU A 184 4.10 3.34 3.26
N HIS A 185 4.99 3.55 4.23
CA HIS A 185 6.08 2.64 4.54
C HIS A 185 5.98 2.09 5.96
N ILE A 186 6.93 1.25 6.35
CA ILE A 186 6.86 0.52 7.63
C ILE A 186 6.88 1.45 8.87
N GLU A 187 7.49 2.63 8.76
CA GLU A 187 7.66 3.57 9.88
C GLU A 187 6.75 4.80 9.80
N GLY A 188 5.99 4.96 8.68
CA GLY A 188 5.15 6.14 8.53
C GLY A 188 4.56 6.36 7.16
N LEU A 189 4.21 7.60 6.92
CA LEU A 189 3.61 8.08 5.69
C LEU A 189 4.36 9.32 5.20
N LEU A 190 4.91 9.27 3.99
CA LEU A 190 5.47 10.42 3.30
C LEU A 190 4.39 11.02 2.41
N PHE A 191 4.35 12.34 2.33
CA PHE A 191 3.48 13.12 1.48
C PHE A 191 4.28 14.09 0.63
N TYR A 192 3.93 14.18 -0.65
CA TYR A 192 4.48 15.15 -1.59
C TYR A 192 3.35 15.74 -2.43
N ASP A 193 3.15 17.05 -2.36
CA ASP A 193 2.28 17.79 -3.27
C ASP A 193 3.13 18.40 -4.39
N PHE A 194 2.85 18.04 -5.62
CA PHE A 194 3.67 18.45 -6.75
C PHE A 194 3.41 19.88 -7.22
N ALA A 195 2.25 20.44 -6.90
CA ALA A 195 1.87 21.80 -7.29
C ALA A 195 2.45 22.84 -6.32
N SER A 196 2.31 22.60 -5.02
CA SER A 196 2.81 23.52 -3.98
C SER A 196 4.29 23.29 -3.62
N GLY A 197 4.82 22.10 -3.92
CA GLY A 197 6.11 21.67 -3.44
C GLY A 197 6.10 21.26 -1.94
N GLU A 198 4.93 21.21 -1.32
CA GLU A 198 4.79 20.79 0.06
C GLU A 198 5.23 19.33 0.23
N LYS A 199 5.96 19.08 1.30
CA LYS A 199 6.35 17.75 1.72
C LYS A 199 6.19 17.59 3.22
N SER A 200 5.74 16.43 3.63
CA SER A 200 5.66 16.06 5.05
C SER A 200 5.96 14.59 5.25
N GLU A 201 6.46 14.30 6.43
CA GLU A 201 6.65 12.94 6.93
C GLU A 201 5.90 12.81 8.24
N ILE A 202 5.04 11.80 8.33
CA ILE A 202 4.26 11.49 9.52
C ILE A 202 4.73 10.14 10.03
N ALA A 203 5.45 10.14 11.14
CA ALA A 203 5.85 8.91 11.79
C ALA A 203 4.62 8.19 12.35
N MET A 204 4.53 6.89 12.13
CA MET A 204 3.51 6.03 12.72
C MET A 204 4.18 5.03 13.66
N PRO A 205 3.78 5.00 14.94
CA PRO A 205 4.22 3.94 15.84
C PRO A 205 3.96 2.56 15.23
N ARG A 206 4.91 1.65 15.34
CA ARG A 206 4.81 0.32 14.74
C ARG A 206 3.52 -0.42 15.14
N ALA A 207 3.08 -0.24 16.40
CA ALA A 207 1.83 -0.83 16.88
C ALA A 207 0.61 -0.28 16.13
N ASP A 208 0.58 1.03 15.85
CA ASP A 208 -0.52 1.67 15.12
C ASP A 208 -0.50 1.25 13.65
N ARG A 209 0.68 1.21 13.03
CA ARG A 209 0.83 0.70 11.66
C ARG A 209 0.31 -0.74 11.52
N PHE A 210 0.57 -1.57 12.53
CA PHE A 210 0.08 -2.94 12.58
C PHE A 210 -1.44 -3.00 12.77
N ALA A 211 -2.00 -2.17 13.66
CA ALA A 211 -3.43 -2.07 13.88
C ALA A 211 -4.19 -1.60 12.63
N LEU A 212 -3.65 -0.62 11.90
CA LEU A 212 -4.21 -0.15 10.62
C LEU A 212 -4.21 -1.26 9.56
N GLY A 213 -3.16 -2.07 9.50
CA GLY A 213 -3.10 -3.25 8.63
C GLY A 213 -4.15 -4.32 9.01
N ASN A 214 -4.33 -4.58 10.31
CA ASN A 214 -5.38 -5.48 10.79
C ASN A 214 -6.79 -4.95 10.49
N LEU A 215 -7.02 -3.66 10.67
CA LEU A 215 -8.27 -3.01 10.31
C LEU A 215 -8.57 -3.17 8.82
N GLY A 216 -7.57 -2.89 7.96
CA GLY A 216 -7.68 -3.10 6.51
C GLY A 216 -8.07 -4.53 6.14
N ARG A 217 -7.47 -5.52 6.82
CA ARG A 217 -7.80 -6.93 6.63
C ARG A 217 -9.24 -7.24 7.05
N MET A 218 -9.66 -6.79 8.22
CA MET A 218 -11.03 -7.02 8.73
C MET A 218 -12.08 -6.43 7.79
N ALA A 219 -11.82 -5.24 7.25
CA ALA A 219 -12.69 -4.62 6.25
C ALA A 219 -12.71 -5.39 4.92
N ALA A 220 -11.55 -5.86 4.45
CA ALA A 220 -11.48 -6.70 3.26
C ALA A 220 -12.28 -8.00 3.40
N GLU A 221 -12.28 -8.61 4.60
CA GLU A 221 -13.05 -9.80 4.96
C GLU A 221 -14.54 -9.50 5.22
N GLY A 222 -14.97 -8.24 5.18
CA GLY A 222 -16.35 -7.83 5.45
C GLY A 222 -16.76 -7.83 6.93
N LYS A 223 -15.79 -7.89 7.85
CA LYS A 223 -16.01 -7.84 9.30
C LYS A 223 -16.21 -6.41 9.83
N VAL A 224 -15.75 -5.42 9.07
CA VAL A 224 -15.92 -3.99 9.29
C VAL A 224 -16.58 -3.41 8.06
N LYS A 225 -17.65 -2.65 8.23
CA LYS A 225 -18.38 -2.01 7.12
C LYS A 225 -17.81 -0.62 6.84
N ASP A 226 -18.05 -0.09 5.64
CA ASP A 226 -17.56 1.22 5.21
C ASP A 226 -18.15 2.39 6.00
N ASP A 227 -19.31 2.21 6.64
CA ASP A 227 -19.98 3.18 7.49
C ASP A 227 -19.71 2.99 9.00
N ASP A 228 -18.86 2.04 9.38
CA ASP A 228 -18.52 1.77 10.77
C ASP A 228 -17.81 2.99 11.40
N PRO A 229 -18.17 3.40 12.64
CA PRO A 229 -17.52 4.52 13.34
C PRO A 229 -16.00 4.43 13.47
N ILE A 230 -15.42 3.25 13.36
CA ILE A 230 -13.95 3.08 13.40
C ILE A 230 -13.24 3.84 12.26
N TRP A 231 -13.97 4.21 11.19
CA TRP A 231 -13.44 5.02 10.09
C TRP A 231 -13.50 6.54 10.33
N LEU A 232 -14.10 6.98 11.42
CA LEU A 232 -14.27 8.39 11.80
C LEU A 232 -13.21 8.81 12.80
#